data_ff3ca49aace8f0b4dfd6c2fa7d61ae74
#
_entry.id   ff3ca49aace8f0b4dfd6c2fa7d61ae74
#
_cell.length_a   1.000
_cell.length_b   1.000
_cell.length_c   1.000
_cell.angle_alpha   90.00
_cell.angle_beta   90.00
_cell.angle_gamma   90.00
#
_symmetry.space_group_name_H-M   'P 1'
#
loop_
_entity.id
_entity.type
_entity.pdbx_description
1 polymer ?
#
loop_
_entity_poly.entity_id
_entity_poly.type
_entity_poly.pdbx_seq_one_letter_code
_entity_poly.pdbx_strand_id
1 'polypeptide(L)'
;MTNIDLIKSFNQGTVQLESSSSLGNCASIALIKASLEIFGLDNLFEHSIEEGVHNIKLKDGTKLSFTSEELSRSNDVIDFQLNELDPDKLELYIKIHKYSQLAICAMTKRVMEIGEAGQGQGNFEDALRALNDGANTPNLPRTLGLQSYFTSPRYYMSAKNKGMIGWLSGHTVYISQRHMDYYGSPKKIRFRYPRRMRIITD
;
A
#
# COMPACT_ATOMS: atom_id res chain seq x y z
N MET A 1 9.27 -9.95 -11.39
CA MET A 1 7.98 -9.31 -11.01
C MET A 1 7.70 -8.16 -11.95
N THR A 2 6.57 -8.17 -12.62
CA THR A 2 6.12 -7.10 -13.54
C THR A 2 5.05 -6.23 -12.88
N ASN A 3 4.74 -5.07 -13.49
CA ASN A 3 3.61 -4.25 -13.05
C ASN A 3 2.27 -5.00 -13.15
N ILE A 4 2.12 -5.90 -14.12
CA ILE A 4 0.92 -6.73 -14.28
C ILE A 4 0.82 -7.75 -13.15
N ASP A 5 1.94 -8.35 -12.73
CA ASP A 5 1.96 -9.26 -11.57
C ASP A 5 1.50 -8.52 -10.31
N LEU A 6 2.00 -7.30 -10.07
CA LEU A 6 1.59 -6.47 -8.93
C LEU A 6 0.10 -6.10 -8.97
N ILE A 7 -0.42 -5.73 -10.15
CA ILE A 7 -1.85 -5.41 -10.28
C ILE A 7 -2.69 -6.63 -9.93
N LYS A 8 -2.33 -7.80 -10.46
CA LYS A 8 -3.12 -9.02 -10.32
C LYS A 8 -2.95 -9.72 -8.98
N SER A 9 -1.83 -9.53 -8.26
CA SER A 9 -1.47 -10.35 -7.10
C SER A 9 -2.46 -10.30 -5.95
N PHE A 10 -2.97 -9.13 -5.63
CA PHE A 10 -3.97 -8.93 -4.57
C PHE A 10 -4.82 -7.71 -4.83
N ASN A 11 -5.93 -7.61 -4.13
CA ASN A 11 -6.89 -6.53 -4.28
C ASN A 11 -7.48 -6.12 -2.93
N GLN A 12 -8.32 -5.11 -2.98
CA GLN A 12 -9.15 -4.62 -1.91
C GLN A 12 -10.11 -5.70 -1.43
N GLY A 13 -10.26 -5.83 -0.11
CA GLY A 13 -11.19 -6.77 0.48
C GLY A 13 -12.65 -6.41 0.27
N THR A 14 -13.50 -7.36 0.63
CA THR A 14 -14.97 -7.25 0.50
C THR A 14 -15.66 -7.02 1.84
N VAL A 15 -14.94 -7.03 2.96
CA VAL A 15 -15.52 -6.85 4.30
C VAL A 15 -16.14 -5.46 4.38
N GLN A 16 -17.46 -5.42 4.37
CA GLN A 16 -18.22 -4.23 4.73
C GLN A 16 -18.19 -4.09 6.26
N LEU A 17 -17.49 -3.07 6.75
CA LEU A 17 -17.76 -2.60 8.09
C LEU A 17 -19.22 -2.12 8.13
N GLU A 18 -19.94 -2.35 9.23
CA GLU A 18 -21.39 -2.16 9.42
C GLU A 18 -21.95 -0.76 9.09
N SER A 19 -21.12 0.15 8.66
CA SER A 19 -21.50 1.48 8.16
C SER A 19 -21.14 1.59 6.68
N SER A 20 -22.10 1.54 5.83
CA SER A 20 -22.28 1.98 4.43
C SER A 20 -21.10 2.54 3.61
N SER A 21 -19.87 2.53 4.07
CA SER A 21 -18.69 2.94 3.33
C SER A 21 -17.90 1.72 2.85
N SER A 22 -17.74 1.62 1.54
CA SER A 22 -16.78 0.70 0.91
C SER A 22 -15.40 0.85 1.55
N LEU A 23 -14.67 -0.25 1.76
CA LEU A 23 -13.29 -0.23 2.22
C LEU A 23 -12.48 0.81 1.45
N GLY A 24 -11.96 1.81 2.15
CA GLY A 24 -11.22 2.94 1.57
C GLY A 24 -9.70 2.72 1.47
N ASN A 25 -9.21 1.46 1.49
CA ASN A 25 -7.77 1.15 1.52
C ASN A 25 -7.06 1.23 0.15
N CYS A 26 -7.73 1.74 -0.87
CA CYS A 26 -7.18 1.88 -2.22
C CYS A 26 -5.85 2.69 -2.26
N ALA A 27 -5.71 3.70 -1.41
CA ALA A 27 -4.49 4.51 -1.31
C ALA A 27 -3.32 3.69 -0.75
N SER A 28 -3.57 2.88 0.29
CA SER A 28 -2.57 1.98 0.90
C SER A 28 -2.11 0.92 -0.11
N ILE A 29 -3.04 0.29 -0.82
CA ILE A 29 -2.74 -0.68 -1.89
C ILE A 29 -1.89 -0.04 -2.98
N ALA A 30 -2.27 1.15 -3.44
CA ALA A 30 -1.55 1.85 -4.50
C ALA A 30 -0.12 2.22 -4.08
N LEU A 31 0.06 2.68 -2.83
CA LEU A 31 1.39 2.95 -2.28
C LEU A 31 2.25 1.69 -2.21
N ILE A 32 1.72 0.59 -1.64
CA ILE A 32 2.46 -0.66 -1.49
C ILE A 32 2.87 -1.20 -2.88
N LYS A 33 1.94 -1.29 -3.84
CA LYS A 33 2.26 -1.77 -5.20
C LYS A 33 3.28 -0.91 -5.93
N ALA A 34 3.15 0.43 -5.84
CA ALA A 34 4.12 1.36 -6.42
C ALA A 34 5.51 1.18 -5.80
N SER A 35 5.58 0.99 -4.48
CA SER A 35 6.82 0.78 -3.75
C SER A 35 7.47 -0.56 -4.09
N LEU A 36 6.69 -1.63 -4.16
CA LEU A 36 7.18 -2.96 -4.55
C LEU A 36 7.69 -2.99 -5.99
N GLU A 37 7.10 -2.23 -6.90
CA GLU A 37 7.62 -2.13 -8.27
C GLU A 37 9.03 -1.54 -8.33
N ILE A 38 9.32 -0.56 -7.50
CA ILE A 38 10.59 0.18 -7.54
C ILE A 38 11.66 -0.49 -6.68
N PHE A 39 11.32 -0.85 -5.45
CA PHE A 39 12.28 -1.41 -4.50
C PHE A 39 12.38 -2.94 -4.58
N GLY A 40 11.36 -3.62 -5.08
CA GLY A 40 11.27 -5.08 -5.10
C GLY A 40 10.74 -5.66 -3.79
N LEU A 41 10.51 -6.97 -3.78
CA LEU A 41 10.25 -7.74 -2.57
C LEU A 41 11.52 -7.75 -1.71
N ASP A 42 11.34 -7.74 -0.40
CA ASP A 42 12.40 -7.78 0.63
C ASP A 42 13.32 -6.53 0.71
N ASN A 43 13.07 -5.52 -0.13
CA ASN A 43 13.89 -4.30 -0.15
C ASN A 43 13.14 -3.00 0.18
N LEU A 44 11.85 -3.06 0.46
CA LEU A 44 11.07 -1.89 0.87
C LEU A 44 11.43 -1.44 2.29
N PHE A 45 11.75 -2.39 3.16
CA PHE A 45 12.24 -2.19 4.54
C PHE A 45 13.11 -3.37 4.96
N GLU A 46 13.96 -3.18 5.97
CA GLU A 46 14.65 -4.28 6.65
C GLU A 46 13.64 -4.96 7.60
N HIS A 47 13.64 -6.30 7.67
CA HIS A 47 12.73 -7.08 8.51
C HIS A 47 13.46 -8.22 9.20
N SER A 48 13.28 -8.34 10.51
CA SER A 48 13.68 -9.50 11.30
C SER A 48 12.56 -9.92 12.25
N ILE A 49 12.63 -11.17 12.71
CA ILE A 49 11.70 -11.71 13.72
C ILE A 49 12.54 -12.19 14.89
N GLU A 50 12.22 -11.72 16.09
CA GLU A 50 12.85 -12.10 17.33
C GLU A 50 11.77 -12.38 18.37
N GLU A 51 11.72 -13.60 18.93
CA GLU A 51 10.75 -14.01 19.95
C GLU A 51 9.27 -13.73 19.58
N GLY A 52 8.92 -13.87 18.29
CA GLY A 52 7.56 -13.63 17.79
C GLY A 52 7.22 -12.15 17.56
N VAL A 53 8.20 -11.25 17.73
CA VAL A 53 8.09 -9.83 17.42
C VAL A 53 8.74 -9.55 16.08
N HIS A 54 7.98 -8.94 15.19
CA HIS A 54 8.48 -8.43 13.91
C HIS A 54 9.14 -7.06 14.10
N ASN A 55 10.41 -6.94 13.76
CA ASN A 55 11.17 -5.70 13.80
C ASN A 55 11.31 -5.18 12.37
N ILE A 56 10.89 -3.95 12.12
CA ILE A 56 10.94 -3.30 10.81
C ILE A 56 11.81 -2.04 10.92
N LYS A 57 12.70 -1.86 9.94
CA LYS A 57 13.40 -0.58 9.75
C LYS A 57 13.05 -0.02 8.39
N LEU A 58 12.33 1.10 8.38
CA LEU A 58 11.89 1.81 7.18
C LEU A 58 13.05 2.51 6.46
N LYS A 59 12.82 2.96 5.21
CA LYS A 59 13.81 3.66 4.39
C LYS A 59 14.31 4.99 4.98
N ASP A 60 13.51 5.66 5.80
CA ASP A 60 13.90 6.89 6.51
C ASP A 60 14.65 6.62 7.83
N GLY A 61 14.95 5.35 8.12
CA GLY A 61 15.62 4.92 9.34
C GLY A 61 14.70 4.71 10.54
N THR A 62 13.40 4.98 10.42
CA THR A 62 12.42 4.72 11.49
C THR A 62 12.38 3.23 11.81
N LYS A 63 12.41 2.91 13.09
CA LYS A 63 12.29 1.53 13.61
C LYS A 63 10.91 1.35 14.22
N LEU A 64 10.25 0.27 13.83
CA LEU A 64 8.93 -0.12 14.29
C LEU A 64 8.97 -1.58 14.73
N SER A 65 8.08 -1.95 15.65
CA SER A 65 7.87 -3.35 16.00
C SER A 65 6.39 -3.66 16.17
N PHE A 66 6.01 -4.89 15.87
CA PHE A 66 4.66 -5.41 16.08
C PHE A 66 4.68 -6.90 16.33
N THR A 67 3.68 -7.38 17.06
CA THR A 67 3.53 -8.80 17.36
C THR A 67 2.85 -9.56 16.23
N SER A 68 2.90 -10.88 16.28
CA SER A 68 2.14 -11.73 15.33
C SER A 68 0.63 -11.56 15.49
N GLU A 69 0.13 -11.22 16.69
CA GLU A 69 -1.28 -10.91 16.92
C GLU A 69 -1.67 -9.59 16.23
N GLU A 70 -0.84 -8.54 16.35
CA GLU A 70 -1.07 -7.27 15.66
C GLU A 70 -1.05 -7.45 14.14
N LEU A 71 -0.14 -8.30 13.62
CA LEU A 71 -0.13 -8.63 12.19
C LEU A 71 -1.40 -9.36 11.76
N SER A 72 -1.83 -10.38 12.52
CA SER A 72 -3.08 -11.10 12.25
C SER A 72 -4.27 -10.15 12.29
N ARG A 73 -4.36 -9.32 13.33
CA ARG A 73 -5.42 -8.32 13.48
C ARG A 73 -5.47 -7.33 12.31
N SER A 74 -4.28 -6.86 11.88
CA SER A 74 -4.18 -5.99 10.70
C SER A 74 -4.72 -6.66 9.43
N ASN A 75 -4.37 -7.94 9.22
CA ASN A 75 -4.82 -8.70 8.06
C ASN A 75 -6.34 -8.90 8.05
N ASP A 76 -6.94 -9.18 9.22
CA ASP A 76 -8.39 -9.38 9.36
C ASP A 76 -9.18 -8.10 9.03
N VAL A 77 -8.66 -6.94 9.44
CA VAL A 77 -9.36 -5.64 9.22
C VAL A 77 -9.15 -5.10 7.83
N ILE A 78 -7.94 -5.19 7.32
CA ILE A 78 -7.57 -4.63 6.00
C ILE A 78 -8.04 -5.55 4.87
N ASP A 79 -8.06 -6.85 5.09
CA ASP A 79 -8.62 -7.89 4.22
C ASP A 79 -8.14 -7.80 2.76
N PHE A 80 -6.81 -7.78 2.55
CA PHE A 80 -6.27 -7.89 1.20
C PHE A 80 -6.57 -9.26 0.60
N GLN A 81 -7.35 -9.28 -0.49
CA GLN A 81 -7.74 -10.51 -1.18
C GLN A 81 -6.66 -10.98 -2.14
N LEU A 82 -6.10 -12.17 -1.87
CA LEU A 82 -5.16 -12.83 -2.77
C LEU A 82 -5.87 -13.26 -4.06
N ASN A 83 -5.24 -13.05 -5.21
CA ASN A 83 -5.73 -13.60 -6.47
C ASN A 83 -5.18 -15.02 -6.69
N GLU A 84 -6.02 -16.01 -6.56
CA GLU A 84 -5.71 -17.43 -6.72
C GLU A 84 -6.01 -17.98 -8.13
N LEU A 85 -6.49 -17.14 -9.06
CA LEU A 85 -6.99 -17.55 -10.37
C LEU A 85 -5.89 -17.83 -11.41
N ASP A 86 -4.61 -17.59 -11.09
CA ASP A 86 -3.47 -17.81 -11.99
C ASP A 86 -2.49 -18.81 -11.33
N PRO A 87 -2.64 -20.13 -11.56
CA PRO A 87 -1.81 -21.15 -10.91
C PRO A 87 -0.31 -21.00 -11.18
N ASP A 88 0.06 -20.54 -12.38
CA ASP A 88 1.46 -20.37 -12.77
C ASP A 88 2.14 -19.20 -12.03
N LYS A 89 1.36 -18.31 -11.46
CA LYS A 89 1.81 -17.12 -10.72
C LYS A 89 1.50 -17.18 -9.23
N LEU A 90 0.81 -18.21 -8.77
CA LEU A 90 0.28 -18.29 -7.40
C LEU A 90 1.39 -18.13 -6.35
N GLU A 91 2.53 -18.80 -6.52
CA GLU A 91 3.66 -18.67 -5.57
C GLU A 91 4.17 -17.23 -5.47
N LEU A 92 4.30 -16.55 -6.61
CA LEU A 92 4.70 -15.14 -6.64
C LEU A 92 3.64 -14.25 -5.98
N TYR A 93 2.36 -14.49 -6.26
CA TYR A 93 1.27 -13.69 -5.69
C TYR A 93 1.15 -13.88 -4.18
N ILE A 94 1.36 -15.10 -3.68
CA ILE A 94 1.45 -15.37 -2.23
C ILE A 94 2.60 -14.56 -1.59
N LYS A 95 3.77 -14.53 -2.21
CA LYS A 95 4.92 -13.76 -1.71
C LYS A 95 4.61 -12.26 -1.67
N ILE A 96 4.04 -11.71 -2.75
CA ILE A 96 3.64 -10.29 -2.82
C ILE A 96 2.58 -9.99 -1.75
N HIS A 97 1.58 -10.82 -1.63
CA HIS A 97 0.48 -10.66 -0.67
C HIS A 97 0.99 -10.65 0.78
N LYS A 98 1.78 -11.67 1.18
CA LYS A 98 2.37 -11.74 2.53
C LYS A 98 3.24 -10.52 2.85
N TYR A 99 4.05 -10.07 1.89
CA TYR A 99 4.88 -8.89 2.08
C TYR A 99 4.04 -7.60 2.18
N SER A 100 2.94 -7.54 1.45
CA SER A 100 1.98 -6.42 1.53
C SER A 100 1.26 -6.38 2.88
N GLN A 101 1.00 -7.54 3.49
CA GLN A 101 0.45 -7.65 4.84
C GLN A 101 1.44 -7.12 5.91
N LEU A 102 2.74 -7.43 5.77
CA LEU A 102 3.77 -6.82 6.62
C LEU A 102 3.84 -5.30 6.41
N ALA A 103 3.77 -4.84 5.17
CA ALA A 103 3.85 -3.43 4.84
C ALA A 103 2.68 -2.64 5.45
N ILE A 104 1.44 -3.15 5.37
CA ILE A 104 0.28 -2.45 5.94
C ILE A 104 0.32 -2.44 7.47
N CYS A 105 0.80 -3.50 8.12
CA CYS A 105 0.99 -3.51 9.57
C CYS A 105 2.07 -2.50 10.00
N ALA A 106 3.18 -2.40 9.27
CA ALA A 106 4.20 -1.37 9.49
C ALA A 106 3.63 0.05 9.30
N MET A 107 2.80 0.28 8.26
CA MET A 107 2.09 1.54 8.07
C MET A 107 1.19 1.87 9.26
N THR A 108 0.46 0.88 9.79
CA THR A 108 -0.40 1.04 10.97
C THR A 108 0.41 1.49 12.19
N LYS A 109 1.51 0.82 12.48
CA LYS A 109 2.41 1.22 13.59
C LYS A 109 2.97 2.63 13.39
N ARG A 110 3.30 3.00 12.15
CA ARG A 110 3.75 4.35 11.86
C ARG A 110 2.64 5.40 12.04
N VAL A 111 1.42 5.08 11.63
CA VAL A 111 0.25 5.96 11.86
C VAL A 111 -0.02 6.15 13.35
N MET A 112 0.18 5.13 14.20
CA MET A 112 0.11 5.31 15.67
C MET A 112 1.09 6.37 16.18
N GLU A 113 2.27 6.51 15.57
CA GLU A 113 3.26 7.50 16.00
C GLU A 113 2.95 8.91 15.47
N ILE A 114 2.63 9.02 14.17
CA ILE A 114 2.57 10.32 13.48
C ILE A 114 1.14 10.80 13.17
N GLY A 115 0.13 9.95 13.32
CA GLY A 115 -1.24 10.19 12.87
C GLY A 115 -1.38 10.15 11.34
N GLU A 116 -2.61 10.00 10.85
CA GLU A 116 -2.99 10.17 9.44
C GLU A 116 -4.24 11.04 9.36
N ALA A 117 -4.15 12.19 8.68
CA ALA A 117 -5.23 13.17 8.59
C ALA A 117 -5.86 13.57 9.95
N GLY A 118 -5.06 13.59 11.03
CA GLY A 118 -5.51 13.90 12.39
C GLY A 118 -6.14 12.71 13.13
N GLN A 119 -6.04 11.50 12.60
CA GLN A 119 -6.59 10.28 13.17
C GLN A 119 -5.51 9.24 13.46
N GLY A 120 -5.84 8.23 14.25
CA GLY A 120 -5.05 7.02 14.45
C GLY A 120 -3.84 7.15 15.38
N GLN A 121 -3.51 8.36 15.88
CA GLN A 121 -2.36 8.54 16.76
C GLN A 121 -2.60 7.90 18.13
N GLY A 122 -1.63 7.11 18.58
CA GLY A 122 -1.62 6.47 19.90
C GLY A 122 -2.46 5.20 20.04
N ASN A 123 -3.24 4.81 19.04
CA ASN A 123 -4.11 3.64 19.09
C ASN A 123 -4.04 2.80 17.81
N PHE A 124 -3.84 1.47 17.96
CA PHE A 124 -3.68 0.56 16.82
C PHE A 124 -4.96 0.40 15.98
N GLU A 125 -6.11 0.25 16.63
CA GLU A 125 -7.39 0.09 15.93
C GLU A 125 -7.81 1.37 15.19
N ASP A 126 -7.56 2.54 15.78
CA ASP A 126 -7.83 3.82 15.13
C ASP A 126 -6.86 4.07 13.96
N ALA A 127 -5.60 3.62 14.08
CA ALA A 127 -4.63 3.69 12.99
C ALA A 127 -5.02 2.76 11.82
N LEU A 128 -5.51 1.54 12.11
CA LEU A 128 -6.07 0.64 11.08
C LEU A 128 -7.25 1.27 10.36
N ARG A 129 -8.19 1.88 11.12
CA ARG A 129 -9.34 2.59 10.53
C ARG A 129 -8.89 3.73 9.64
N ALA A 130 -7.95 4.57 10.11
CA ALA A 130 -7.43 5.69 9.31
C ALA A 130 -6.85 5.26 7.97
N LEU A 131 -6.19 4.08 7.90
CA LEU A 131 -5.69 3.51 6.65
C LEU A 131 -6.78 2.86 5.78
N ASN A 132 -7.90 2.46 6.40
CA ASN A 132 -8.99 1.75 5.74
C ASN A 132 -10.15 2.67 5.30
N ASP A 133 -10.25 3.90 5.84
CA ASP A 133 -11.35 4.84 5.59
C ASP A 133 -11.00 5.97 4.61
N GLY A 134 -9.96 5.79 3.78
CA GLY A 134 -9.61 6.77 2.76
C GLY A 134 -8.47 7.71 3.17
N ALA A 135 -7.31 7.14 3.48
CA ALA A 135 -6.10 7.89 3.81
C ALA A 135 -5.71 8.96 2.78
N ASN A 136 -5.13 10.07 3.24
CA ASN A 136 -4.72 11.18 2.38
C ASN A 136 -3.54 10.78 1.48
N THR A 137 -3.81 10.50 0.22
CA THR A 137 -2.85 9.98 -0.75
C THR A 137 -1.52 10.76 -0.81
N PRO A 138 -1.48 12.12 -0.87
CA PRO A 138 -0.24 12.88 -0.89
C PRO A 138 0.67 12.69 0.32
N ASN A 139 0.10 12.41 1.48
CA ASN A 139 0.84 12.28 2.73
C ASN A 139 1.22 10.83 3.05
N LEU A 140 0.57 9.88 2.40
CA LEU A 140 0.68 8.47 2.71
C LEU A 140 2.12 7.89 2.60
N PRO A 141 3.01 8.36 1.68
CA PRO A 141 4.39 7.86 1.60
C PRO A 141 5.17 7.93 2.91
N ARG A 142 4.86 8.89 3.80
CA ARG A 142 5.52 9.02 5.12
C ARG A 142 5.29 7.81 6.03
N THR A 143 4.19 7.06 5.82
CA THR A 143 3.86 5.88 6.64
C THR A 143 4.76 4.68 6.35
N LEU A 144 5.45 4.68 5.21
CA LEU A 144 6.49 3.69 4.86
C LEU A 144 7.89 4.31 4.82
N GLY A 145 8.09 5.52 5.38
CA GLY A 145 9.37 6.21 5.36
C GLY A 145 9.84 6.62 3.95
N LEU A 146 8.89 6.82 3.02
CA LEU A 146 9.17 7.06 1.60
C LEU A 146 8.93 8.50 1.16
N GLN A 147 8.69 9.44 2.07
CA GLN A 147 8.33 10.81 1.71
C GLN A 147 9.38 11.49 0.82
N SER A 148 10.67 11.28 1.09
CA SER A 148 11.79 11.84 0.30
C SER A 148 11.95 11.21 -1.07
N TYR A 149 11.42 10.02 -1.28
CA TYR A 149 11.48 9.29 -2.55
C TYR A 149 10.36 9.65 -3.52
N PHE A 150 9.32 10.34 -3.06
CA PHE A 150 8.20 10.70 -3.93
C PHE A 150 8.34 12.13 -4.48
N THR A 151 7.99 12.30 -5.76
CA THR A 151 7.81 13.65 -6.33
C THR A 151 6.66 14.37 -5.64
N SER A 152 6.72 15.70 -5.64
CA SER A 152 5.52 16.49 -5.35
C SER A 152 4.37 16.10 -6.29
N PRO A 153 3.11 16.14 -5.81
CA PRO A 153 1.95 15.89 -6.66
C PRO A 153 1.91 16.81 -7.88
N ARG A 154 1.70 16.22 -9.05
CA ARG A 154 1.61 16.97 -10.33
C ARG A 154 0.37 16.55 -11.09
N TYR A 155 -0.15 17.47 -11.89
CA TYR A 155 -1.17 17.18 -12.87
C TYR A 155 -0.55 16.59 -14.15
N TYR A 156 -1.24 15.63 -14.75
CA TYR A 156 -0.90 15.05 -16.06
C TYR A 156 0.52 14.47 -16.19
N MET A 157 1.11 13.99 -15.09
CA MET A 157 2.36 13.24 -15.16
C MET A 157 2.20 12.03 -16.09
N SER A 158 3.20 11.78 -16.96
CA SER A 158 3.13 10.69 -17.94
C SER A 158 2.89 9.32 -17.30
N ALA A 159 1.87 8.62 -17.73
CA ALA A 159 1.56 7.26 -17.28
C ALA A 159 2.54 6.19 -17.78
N LYS A 160 3.55 6.54 -18.58
CA LYS A 160 4.61 5.63 -19.03
C LYS A 160 5.60 5.26 -17.91
N ASN A 161 5.66 6.10 -16.86
CA ASN A 161 6.57 5.88 -15.74
C ASN A 161 6.15 4.66 -14.90
N LYS A 162 7.11 4.15 -14.13
CA LYS A 162 6.92 3.13 -13.09
C LYS A 162 6.67 3.77 -11.73
N GLY A 163 6.19 2.98 -10.75
CA GLY A 163 6.06 3.36 -9.35
C GLY A 163 5.19 4.59 -9.14
N MET A 164 4.08 4.69 -9.83
CA MET A 164 3.19 5.86 -9.75
C MET A 164 1.93 5.57 -8.95
N ILE A 165 1.46 6.62 -8.28
CA ILE A 165 0.14 6.68 -7.67
C ILE A 165 -0.63 7.79 -8.36
N GLY A 166 -1.85 7.49 -8.78
CA GLY A 166 -2.78 8.45 -9.35
C GLY A 166 -4.06 8.50 -8.54
N TRP A 167 -4.65 9.70 -8.36
CA TRP A 167 -5.89 9.82 -7.59
C TRP A 167 -6.82 10.91 -8.12
N LEU A 168 -8.06 10.77 -7.75
CA LEU A 168 -9.13 11.79 -7.84
C LEU A 168 -9.91 11.76 -6.50
N SER A 169 -10.91 12.61 -6.34
CA SER A 169 -11.73 12.57 -5.14
C SER A 169 -12.33 11.18 -4.93
N GLY A 170 -12.08 10.58 -3.77
CA GLY A 170 -12.65 9.30 -3.35
C GLY A 170 -12.01 8.04 -3.93
N HIS A 171 -10.97 8.13 -4.77
CA HIS A 171 -10.31 6.92 -5.28
C HIS A 171 -8.85 7.12 -5.67
N THR A 172 -8.02 6.16 -5.31
CA THR A 172 -6.58 6.11 -5.61
C THR A 172 -6.22 4.82 -6.31
N VAL A 173 -5.31 4.88 -7.27
CA VAL A 173 -4.85 3.71 -8.04
C VAL A 173 -3.34 3.67 -8.19
N TYR A 174 -2.78 2.47 -8.19
CA TYR A 174 -1.44 2.23 -8.69
C TYR A 174 -1.42 2.35 -10.21
N ILE A 175 -0.39 3.02 -10.74
CA ILE A 175 -0.20 3.24 -12.17
C ILE A 175 1.24 2.87 -12.55
N SER A 176 1.39 2.09 -13.60
CA SER A 176 2.70 1.78 -14.18
C SER A 176 2.60 1.45 -15.66
N GLN A 177 3.54 1.98 -16.46
CA GLN A 177 3.71 1.60 -17.86
C GLN A 177 2.40 1.63 -18.67
N ARG A 178 1.60 2.69 -18.48
CA ARG A 178 0.28 2.92 -19.09
C ARG A 178 -0.85 2.00 -18.62
N HIS A 179 -0.62 1.18 -17.60
CA HIS A 179 -1.68 0.42 -16.94
C HIS A 179 -2.00 1.03 -15.58
N MET A 180 -3.24 0.95 -15.20
CA MET A 180 -3.71 1.25 -13.85
C MET A 180 -4.32 -0.01 -13.22
N ASP A 181 -4.18 -0.10 -11.92
CA ASP A 181 -4.87 -1.09 -11.12
C ASP A 181 -6.35 -0.72 -10.99
N TYR A 182 -7.20 -1.49 -11.63
CA TYR A 182 -8.65 -1.35 -11.50
C TYR A 182 -9.20 -2.57 -10.76
N TYR A 183 -9.14 -2.51 -9.43
CA TYR A 183 -9.58 -3.61 -8.55
C TYR A 183 -8.96 -4.96 -8.95
N GLY A 184 -7.63 -5.03 -9.00
CA GLY A 184 -6.89 -6.24 -9.39
C GLY A 184 -6.86 -6.53 -10.89
N SER A 185 -7.52 -5.72 -11.72
CA SER A 185 -7.53 -5.86 -13.18
C SER A 185 -6.69 -4.80 -13.86
N PRO A 186 -5.69 -5.18 -14.69
CA PRO A 186 -4.88 -4.21 -15.42
C PRO A 186 -5.71 -3.55 -16.53
N LYS A 187 -5.90 -2.25 -16.45
CA LYS A 187 -6.57 -1.46 -17.50
C LYS A 187 -5.65 -0.38 -18.04
N LYS A 188 -5.72 -0.12 -19.35
CA LYS A 188 -5.01 1.02 -19.95
C LYS A 188 -5.53 2.31 -19.32
N ILE A 189 -4.59 3.15 -18.85
CA ILE A 189 -4.94 4.44 -18.28
C ILE A 189 -5.47 5.37 -19.36
N ARG A 190 -6.62 6.00 -19.08
CA ARG A 190 -7.18 7.13 -19.79
C ARG A 190 -7.06 8.35 -18.87
N PHE A 191 -7.51 9.54 -19.26
CA PHE A 191 -7.36 10.81 -18.52
C PHE A 191 -8.05 10.89 -17.13
N ARG A 192 -8.44 9.76 -16.55
CA ARG A 192 -9.29 9.69 -15.35
C ARG A 192 -8.61 10.14 -14.03
N TYR A 193 -7.29 10.02 -13.93
CA TYR A 193 -6.53 10.35 -12.71
C TYR A 193 -5.54 11.48 -12.98
N PRO A 194 -5.99 12.74 -12.90
CA PRO A 194 -5.15 13.89 -13.26
C PRO A 194 -4.03 14.15 -12.27
N ARG A 195 -4.27 13.95 -10.98
CA ARG A 195 -3.25 14.13 -9.94
C ARG A 195 -2.42 12.86 -9.81
N ARG A 196 -1.09 13.01 -9.84
CA ARG A 196 -0.14 11.89 -9.81
C ARG A 196 1.13 12.26 -9.07
N MET A 197 1.74 11.28 -8.44
CA MET A 197 3.10 11.32 -7.93
C MET A 197 3.79 10.00 -8.26
N ARG A 198 5.12 9.99 -8.25
CA ARG A 198 5.91 8.78 -8.51
C ARG A 198 7.09 8.68 -7.58
N ILE A 199 7.59 7.46 -7.41
CA ILE A 199 8.85 7.20 -6.74
C ILE A 199 10.00 7.58 -7.69
N ILE A 200 10.99 8.30 -7.15
CA ILE A 200 12.26 8.60 -7.78
C ILE A 200 13.32 7.88 -6.96
N THR A 201 14.08 7.02 -7.60
CA THR A 201 15.36 6.52 -7.10
C THR A 201 16.43 7.10 -8.01
N ASP A 202 17.41 7.73 -7.44
CA ASP A 202 18.59 8.25 -8.13
C ASP A 202 19.35 7.12 -8.87
#